data_d5ff29c6a025c391a51f05eda207aaa4
#
_entry.id   d5ff29c6a025c391a51f05eda207aaa4
#
_cell.length_a   1.000
_cell.length_b   1.000
_cell.length_c   1.000
_cell.angle_alpha   90.00
_cell.angle_beta   90.00
_cell.angle_gamma   90.00
#
_symmetry.space_group_name_H-M   'P 1'
#
loop_
_entity.id
_entity.type
_entity.pdbx_description
1 polymer ?
#
loop_
_entity_poly.entity_id
_entity_poly.type
_entity_poly.pdbx_seq_one_letter_code
_entity_poly.pdbx_strand_id
1 'polypeptide(L)'
;MKKIIVLFSLLLAFSCEDKNENEDKKSLVGTWEMSNMGEYANADCSGTIDYSEWAIVSAFGMKVTMDFTSDGKGTYSVSALGTTQDMPMTWDESKSQICIMGLDCITYKLNDNKFKIDLPDEAYCEDDNGEDTSHTDQSSCEVAGNTWFEKSCEMMEFTKE
;
A
#
# COMPACT_ATOMS: atom_id res chain seq x y z
N MET A 1 -39.67 31.94 -67.51
CA MET A 1 -39.19 30.65 -66.94
C MET A 1 -38.24 30.99 -65.77
N LYS A 2 -38.75 30.96 -64.53
CA LYS A 2 -38.00 31.32 -63.36
C LYS A 2 -37.41 30.04 -62.76
N LYS A 3 -36.10 29.94 -62.75
CA LYS A 3 -35.39 28.85 -62.09
C LYS A 3 -35.28 29.16 -60.58
N ILE A 4 -35.94 28.37 -59.79
CA ILE A 4 -35.85 28.40 -58.33
C ILE A 4 -34.64 27.55 -57.92
N ILE A 5 -33.59 28.18 -57.39
CA ILE A 5 -32.45 27.52 -56.84
C ILE A 5 -32.78 27.30 -55.36
N VAL A 6 -33.03 26.04 -54.94
CA VAL A 6 -33.19 25.66 -53.56
C VAL A 6 -31.80 25.45 -53.00
N LEU A 7 -31.40 26.39 -52.15
CA LEU A 7 -30.14 26.31 -51.41
C LEU A 7 -30.36 25.35 -50.21
N PHE A 8 -29.85 24.12 -50.31
CA PHE A 8 -29.89 23.15 -49.23
C PHE A 8 -28.75 23.48 -48.29
N SER A 9 -29.08 24.23 -47.21
CA SER A 9 -28.13 24.55 -46.14
C SER A 9 -27.87 23.27 -45.33
N LEU A 10 -26.73 22.62 -45.56
CA LEU A 10 -26.26 21.50 -44.79
C LEU A 10 -25.73 22.02 -43.43
N LEU A 11 -26.58 22.00 -42.42
CA LEU A 11 -26.16 22.20 -41.02
C LEU A 11 -25.34 20.99 -40.60
N LEU A 12 -24.03 21.11 -40.70
CA LEU A 12 -23.10 20.22 -40.00
C LEU A 12 -23.18 20.57 -38.52
N ALA A 13 -24.01 19.86 -37.78
CA ALA A 13 -23.93 19.80 -36.35
C ALA A 13 -22.59 19.12 -36.01
N PHE A 14 -21.57 19.93 -35.70
CA PHE A 14 -20.43 19.44 -34.94
C PHE A 14 -20.94 19.07 -33.56
N SER A 15 -21.32 17.80 -33.39
CA SER A 15 -21.38 17.20 -32.09
C SER A 15 -19.94 17.16 -31.56
N CYS A 16 -19.57 18.13 -30.73
CA CYS A 16 -18.50 17.94 -29.78
C CYS A 16 -18.94 16.80 -28.89
N GLU A 17 -18.52 15.59 -29.22
CA GLU A 17 -18.38 14.55 -28.22
C GLU A 17 -17.30 15.04 -27.26
N ASP A 18 -17.74 15.65 -26.16
CA ASP A 18 -16.92 15.72 -24.96
C ASP A 18 -16.60 14.27 -24.61
N LYS A 19 -15.47 13.80 -25.10
CA LYS A 19 -14.77 12.70 -24.47
C LYS A 19 -14.40 13.24 -23.09
N ASN A 20 -15.29 13.05 -22.12
CA ASN A 20 -14.89 12.88 -20.77
C ASN A 20 -13.94 11.66 -20.78
N GLU A 21 -12.68 11.90 -21.06
CA GLU A 21 -11.62 11.08 -20.53
C GLU A 21 -11.72 11.26 -18.99
N ASN A 22 -12.67 10.55 -18.37
CA ASN A 22 -12.44 10.02 -17.09
C ASN A 22 -11.24 9.10 -17.31
N GLU A 23 -10.02 9.66 -17.24
CA GLU A 23 -8.90 8.89 -16.74
C GLU A 23 -9.46 8.31 -15.43
N ASP A 24 -9.67 6.99 -15.40
CA ASP A 24 -10.02 6.27 -14.19
C ASP A 24 -8.92 6.61 -13.20
N LYS A 25 -9.15 7.65 -12.40
CA LYS A 25 -8.17 8.14 -11.45
C LYS A 25 -7.95 6.98 -10.50
N LYS A 26 -6.77 6.37 -10.58
CA LYS A 26 -6.41 5.23 -9.76
C LYS A 26 -6.58 5.64 -8.31
N SER A 27 -7.55 5.07 -7.62
CA SER A 27 -7.88 5.38 -6.24
C SER A 27 -7.81 4.13 -5.39
N LEU A 28 -7.36 4.30 -4.15
CA LEU A 28 -7.38 3.24 -3.15
C LEU A 28 -8.80 2.87 -2.68
N VAL A 29 -9.82 3.68 -2.94
CA VAL A 29 -11.18 3.39 -2.47
C VAL A 29 -11.62 1.97 -2.84
N GLY A 30 -12.04 1.20 -1.82
CA GLY A 30 -12.42 -0.20 -1.93
C GLY A 30 -11.62 -1.10 -0.99
N THR A 31 -11.86 -2.40 -1.12
CA THR A 31 -11.22 -3.43 -0.30
C THR A 31 -10.01 -4.01 -1.03
N TRP A 32 -8.94 -4.19 -0.29
CA TRP A 32 -7.66 -4.70 -0.76
C TRP A 32 -7.19 -5.82 0.16
N GLU A 33 -6.79 -6.93 -0.42
CA GLU A 33 -6.23 -8.07 0.31
C GLU A 33 -4.74 -8.17 0.07
N MET A 34 -3.97 -8.45 1.13
CA MET A 34 -2.53 -8.72 1.01
C MET A 34 -2.33 -9.95 0.14
N SER A 35 -1.64 -9.76 -0.96
CA SER A 35 -1.30 -10.80 -1.91
C SER A 35 0.12 -11.31 -1.75
N ASN A 36 0.98 -10.50 -1.12
CA ASN A 36 2.38 -10.86 -0.89
C ASN A 36 3.02 -10.04 0.23
N MET A 37 4.02 -10.62 0.90
CA MET A 37 4.89 -9.97 1.86
C MET A 37 6.29 -10.57 1.72
N GLY A 38 7.34 -9.77 1.91
CA GLY A 38 8.70 -10.28 1.84
C GLY A 38 9.73 -9.23 2.20
N GLU A 39 10.96 -9.68 2.33
CA GLU A 39 12.10 -8.85 2.70
C GLU A 39 13.00 -8.60 1.49
N TYR A 40 13.42 -7.35 1.31
CA TYR A 40 14.42 -7.01 0.30
C TYR A 40 15.81 -7.49 0.68
N ALA A 41 16.60 -7.86 -0.31
CA ALA A 41 18.01 -8.21 -0.10
C ALA A 41 18.86 -7.05 0.46
N ASN A 42 18.39 -5.80 0.29
CA ASN A 42 19.08 -4.60 0.76
C ASN A 42 18.15 -3.73 1.60
N ALA A 43 18.67 -3.18 2.68
CA ALA A 43 17.96 -2.30 3.60
C ALA A 43 17.47 -0.96 2.98
N ASP A 44 17.94 -0.58 1.80
CA ASP A 44 17.46 0.57 1.04
C ASP A 44 16.21 0.27 0.18
N CYS A 45 15.53 -0.85 0.47
CA CYS A 45 14.36 -1.32 -0.27
C CYS A 45 14.66 -1.64 -1.74
N SER A 46 15.83 -2.20 -2.01
CA SER A 46 16.26 -2.60 -3.35
C SER A 46 16.74 -4.05 -3.42
N GLY A 47 16.93 -4.54 -4.64
CA GLY A 47 17.40 -5.90 -4.89
C GLY A 47 16.26 -6.92 -5.04
N THR A 48 16.58 -8.19 -4.87
CA THR A 48 15.57 -9.28 -4.90
C THR A 48 14.77 -9.30 -3.61
N ILE A 49 13.54 -9.79 -3.69
CA ILE A 49 12.66 -9.94 -2.52
C ILE A 49 12.56 -11.43 -2.19
N ASP A 50 12.74 -11.78 -0.91
CA ASP A 50 12.45 -13.10 -0.37
C ASP A 50 11.01 -13.13 0.14
N TYR A 51 10.19 -14.01 -0.40
CA TYR A 51 8.78 -14.18 -0.04
C TYR A 51 8.53 -15.42 0.83
N SER A 52 9.57 -16.05 1.36
CA SER A 52 9.44 -17.31 2.08
C SER A 52 8.57 -17.20 3.33
N GLU A 53 8.60 -16.07 4.02
CA GLU A 53 7.77 -15.82 5.19
C GLU A 53 6.29 -15.77 4.84
N TRP A 54 5.91 -15.05 3.78
CA TRP A 54 4.52 -14.99 3.32
C TRP A 54 3.97 -16.38 2.97
N ALA A 55 4.78 -17.21 2.35
CA ALA A 55 4.38 -18.58 2.03
C ALA A 55 4.03 -19.39 3.29
N ILE A 56 4.72 -19.13 4.39
CA ILE A 56 4.47 -19.78 5.68
C ILE A 56 3.20 -19.21 6.33
N VAL A 57 3.14 -17.88 6.56
CA VAL A 57 2.03 -17.27 7.32
C VAL A 57 0.69 -17.39 6.61
N SER A 58 0.67 -17.31 5.28
CA SER A 58 -0.53 -17.52 4.46
C SER A 58 -1.00 -18.98 4.53
N ALA A 59 -0.10 -19.96 4.60
CA ALA A 59 -0.46 -21.36 4.78
C ALA A 59 -1.16 -21.65 6.13
N PHE A 60 -0.93 -20.83 7.16
CA PHE A 60 -1.64 -20.87 8.43
C PHE A 60 -2.97 -20.08 8.42
N GLY A 61 -3.40 -19.62 7.25
CA GLY A 61 -4.68 -18.92 7.08
C GLY A 61 -4.65 -17.46 7.59
N MET A 62 -3.47 -16.85 7.67
CA MET A 62 -3.38 -15.42 7.93
C MET A 62 -3.93 -14.65 6.71
N LYS A 63 -4.83 -13.71 6.98
CA LYS A 63 -5.39 -12.80 5.99
C LYS A 63 -5.25 -11.37 6.51
N VAL A 64 -4.75 -10.49 5.66
CA VAL A 64 -4.63 -9.07 5.94
C VAL A 64 -5.42 -8.30 4.89
N THR A 65 -6.30 -7.41 5.32
CA THR A 65 -7.09 -6.57 4.42
C THR A 65 -7.00 -5.10 4.81
N MET A 66 -7.11 -4.24 3.83
CA MET A 66 -7.30 -2.79 3.99
C MET A 66 -8.57 -2.38 3.26
N ASP A 67 -9.49 -1.75 3.97
CA ASP A 67 -10.70 -1.17 3.39
C ASP A 67 -10.62 0.35 3.43
N PHE A 68 -10.67 0.98 2.25
CA PHE A 68 -10.52 2.43 2.09
C PHE A 68 -11.85 3.06 1.68
N THR A 69 -12.32 4.02 2.47
CA THR A 69 -13.54 4.80 2.19
C THR A 69 -13.21 6.15 1.56
N SER A 70 -14.13 6.70 0.78
CA SER A 70 -13.92 7.94 0.02
C SER A 70 -13.74 9.21 0.86
N ASP A 71 -13.96 9.12 2.18
CA ASP A 71 -13.76 10.23 3.13
C ASP A 71 -12.35 10.27 3.75
N GLY A 72 -11.40 9.49 3.21
CA GLY A 72 -10.02 9.45 3.70
C GLY A 72 -9.81 8.58 4.94
N LYS A 73 -10.79 7.74 5.28
CA LYS A 73 -10.69 6.77 6.38
C LYS A 73 -10.63 5.36 5.87
N GLY A 74 -10.39 4.43 6.78
CA GLY A 74 -10.41 3.01 6.46
C GLY A 74 -10.18 2.13 7.68
N THR A 75 -10.12 0.82 7.41
CA THR A 75 -9.86 -0.20 8.42
C THR A 75 -8.74 -1.12 7.92
N TYR A 76 -7.73 -1.32 8.73
CA TYR A 76 -6.71 -2.35 8.56
C TYR A 76 -7.11 -3.55 9.42
N SER A 77 -7.29 -4.71 8.81
CA SER A 77 -7.76 -5.91 9.49
C SER A 77 -6.77 -7.05 9.33
N VAL A 78 -6.41 -7.68 10.42
CA VAL A 78 -5.58 -8.89 10.45
C VAL A 78 -6.41 -10.04 11.00
N SER A 79 -6.56 -11.11 10.23
CA SER A 79 -7.25 -12.32 10.62
C SER A 79 -6.27 -13.49 10.67
N ALA A 80 -6.25 -14.21 11.78
CA ALA A 80 -5.46 -15.42 11.96
C ALA A 80 -6.16 -16.36 12.94
N LEU A 81 -6.12 -17.68 12.68
CA LEU A 81 -6.67 -18.71 13.56
C LEU A 81 -8.13 -18.47 14.00
N GLY A 82 -8.94 -17.87 13.12
CA GLY A 82 -10.36 -17.57 13.38
C GLY A 82 -10.62 -16.33 14.24
N THR A 83 -9.59 -15.54 14.56
CA THR A 83 -9.70 -14.25 15.24
C THR A 83 -9.37 -13.14 14.27
N THR A 84 -10.13 -12.04 14.31
CA THR A 84 -9.86 -10.82 13.52
C THR A 84 -9.61 -9.66 14.47
N GLN A 85 -8.58 -8.89 14.16
CA GLN A 85 -8.27 -7.63 14.82
C GLN A 85 -8.39 -6.50 13.81
N ASP A 86 -9.21 -5.50 14.12
CA ASP A 86 -9.44 -4.32 13.30
C ASP A 86 -8.77 -3.11 13.91
N MET A 87 -8.07 -2.34 13.08
CA MET A 87 -7.40 -1.10 13.46
C MET A 87 -7.86 0.04 12.55
N PRO A 88 -8.25 1.19 13.12
CA PRO A 88 -8.63 2.35 12.31
C PRO A 88 -7.41 2.90 11.57
N MET A 89 -7.64 3.33 10.34
CA MET A 89 -6.62 4.01 9.54
C MET A 89 -7.19 5.25 8.86
N THR A 90 -6.30 6.13 8.44
CA THR A 90 -6.59 7.27 7.56
C THR A 90 -5.67 7.23 6.36
N TRP A 91 -6.08 7.83 5.25
CA TRP A 91 -5.27 7.89 4.04
C TRP A 91 -5.43 9.21 3.30
N ASP A 92 -4.39 9.60 2.57
CA ASP A 92 -4.33 10.83 1.79
C ASP A 92 -3.77 10.51 0.40
N GLU A 93 -4.65 10.53 -0.59
CA GLU A 93 -4.29 10.23 -1.99
C GLU A 93 -3.28 11.25 -2.54
N SER A 94 -3.41 12.51 -2.15
CA SER A 94 -2.54 13.59 -2.65
C SER A 94 -1.09 13.44 -2.19
N LYS A 95 -0.87 12.77 -1.07
CA LYS A 95 0.44 12.48 -0.50
C LYS A 95 0.89 11.04 -0.72
N SER A 96 0.00 10.18 -1.25
CA SER A 96 0.21 8.73 -1.32
C SER A 96 0.58 8.12 0.04
N GLN A 97 -0.17 8.50 1.10
CA GLN A 97 0.10 8.10 2.48
C GLN A 97 -1.07 7.36 3.12
N ILE A 98 -0.72 6.40 3.97
CA ILE A 98 -1.63 5.67 4.84
C ILE A 98 -1.08 5.77 6.26
N CYS A 99 -1.94 6.10 7.24
CA CYS A 99 -1.59 6.20 8.67
C CYS A 99 -2.48 5.23 9.45
N ILE A 100 -1.89 4.23 10.08
CA ILE A 100 -2.60 3.21 10.88
C ILE A 100 -2.59 3.64 12.34
N MET A 101 -3.74 3.62 13.01
CA MET A 101 -3.91 4.00 14.43
C MET A 101 -3.40 5.41 14.80
N GLY A 102 -3.21 6.30 13.82
CA GLY A 102 -2.65 7.63 14.05
C GLY A 102 -1.14 7.64 14.34
N LEU A 103 -0.46 6.54 14.08
CA LEU A 103 1.00 6.43 14.13
C LEU A 103 1.64 7.06 12.88
N ASP A 104 2.93 6.85 12.69
CA ASP A 104 3.67 7.34 11.53
C ASP A 104 3.00 6.90 10.22
N CYS A 105 2.95 7.82 9.28
CA CYS A 105 2.32 7.58 7.99
C CYS A 105 3.33 6.95 7.03
N ILE A 106 2.92 5.87 6.41
CA ILE A 106 3.70 5.15 5.41
C ILE A 106 3.28 5.56 3.99
N THR A 107 4.22 5.58 3.07
CA THR A 107 3.93 5.87 1.66
C THR A 107 3.60 4.61 0.89
N TYR A 108 2.68 4.71 -0.08
CA TYR A 108 2.34 3.60 -0.97
C TYR A 108 2.62 3.94 -2.43
N LYS A 109 2.76 2.90 -3.25
CA LYS A 109 2.85 2.98 -4.71
C LYS A 109 1.68 2.22 -5.32
N LEU A 110 0.77 2.92 -6.01
CA LEU A 110 -0.40 2.32 -6.65
C LEU A 110 -0.13 2.06 -8.13
N ASN A 111 -0.41 0.83 -8.58
CA ASN A 111 -0.30 0.42 -9.97
C ASN A 111 -1.48 -0.48 -10.35
N ASP A 112 -2.44 0.06 -11.10
CA ASP A 112 -3.69 -0.58 -11.53
C ASP A 112 -4.47 -1.18 -10.35
N ASN A 113 -4.53 -2.50 -10.26
CA ASN A 113 -5.22 -3.24 -9.21
C ASN A 113 -4.30 -3.73 -8.09
N LYS A 114 -3.10 -3.17 -7.98
CA LYS A 114 -2.14 -3.50 -6.93
C LYS A 114 -1.59 -2.24 -6.28
N PHE A 115 -1.42 -2.24 -4.98
CA PHE A 115 -0.58 -1.26 -4.33
C PHE A 115 0.47 -1.93 -3.45
N LYS A 116 1.54 -1.21 -3.23
CA LYS A 116 2.72 -1.69 -2.53
C LYS A 116 3.15 -0.69 -1.48
N ILE A 117 3.57 -1.20 -0.34
CA ILE A 117 4.19 -0.46 0.76
C ILE A 117 5.59 -1.03 0.94
N ASP A 118 6.59 -0.14 0.99
CA ASP A 118 7.96 -0.48 1.40
C ASP A 118 8.17 0.07 2.83
N LEU A 119 8.61 -0.77 3.74
CA LEU A 119 8.79 -0.49 5.17
C LEU A 119 10.28 -0.62 5.52
N PRO A 120 11.07 0.47 5.39
CA PRO A 120 12.44 0.46 5.88
C PRO A 120 12.45 0.44 7.40
N ASP A 121 13.26 -0.41 7.99
CA ASP A 121 13.49 -0.52 9.40
C ASP A 121 14.93 -0.15 9.76
N GLU A 122 15.11 0.64 10.80
CA GLU A 122 16.43 1.01 11.30
C GLU A 122 16.98 -0.10 12.17
N ALA A 123 18.31 -0.23 12.24
CA ALA A 123 18.92 -1.20 13.13
C ALA A 123 18.62 -0.84 14.60
N TYR A 124 18.32 -1.84 15.40
CA TYR A 124 17.99 -1.67 16.81
C TYR A 124 18.51 -2.81 17.68
N CYS A 125 18.49 -2.61 18.98
CA CYS A 125 18.92 -3.57 19.99
C CYS A 125 17.76 -3.90 20.91
N GLU A 126 17.43 -5.17 21.04
CA GLU A 126 16.31 -5.69 21.84
C GLU A 126 16.82 -6.51 23.02
N ASP A 127 16.20 -6.37 24.18
CA ASP A 127 16.48 -7.17 25.36
C ASP A 127 15.73 -8.52 25.36
N ASP A 128 15.99 -9.38 26.35
CA ASP A 128 15.35 -10.70 26.48
C ASP A 128 13.82 -10.64 26.67
N ASN A 129 13.23 -9.48 26.92
CA ASN A 129 11.80 -9.29 27.08
C ASN A 129 11.13 -8.78 25.76
N GLY A 130 11.91 -8.51 24.72
CA GLY A 130 11.43 -7.95 23.46
C GLY A 130 11.26 -6.42 23.51
N GLU A 131 12.01 -5.74 24.39
CA GLU A 131 11.92 -4.29 24.52
C GLU A 131 13.15 -3.63 23.90
N ASP A 132 12.93 -2.53 23.14
CA ASP A 132 14.00 -1.74 22.56
C ASP A 132 14.90 -1.14 23.66
N THR A 133 16.20 -1.27 23.48
CA THR A 133 17.19 -0.71 24.38
C THR A 133 17.77 0.61 23.88
N SER A 134 18.59 1.28 24.68
CA SER A 134 19.28 2.51 24.27
C SER A 134 20.61 2.27 23.54
N HIS A 135 20.98 1.01 23.26
CA HIS A 135 22.19 0.70 22.51
C HIS A 135 22.02 1.02 21.02
N THR A 136 22.94 1.79 20.46
CA THR A 136 22.86 2.30 19.07
C THR A 136 23.83 1.63 18.12
N ASP A 137 24.60 0.66 18.61
CA ASP A 137 25.54 -0.15 17.84
C ASP A 137 25.57 -1.59 18.32
N GLN A 138 25.89 -2.51 17.39
CA GLN A 138 25.92 -3.93 17.63
C GLN A 138 26.83 -4.35 18.78
N SER A 139 28.03 -3.76 18.85
CA SER A 139 29.02 -4.15 19.87
C SER A 139 28.52 -3.86 21.30
N SER A 140 27.92 -2.68 21.51
CA SER A 140 27.38 -2.32 22.85
C SER A 140 26.16 -3.14 23.18
N CYS A 141 25.33 -3.49 22.20
CA CYS A 141 24.16 -4.35 22.33
C CYS A 141 24.56 -5.77 22.80
N GLU A 142 25.45 -6.42 22.05
CA GLU A 142 25.89 -7.78 22.30
C GLU A 142 26.68 -7.92 23.63
N VAL A 143 27.51 -6.92 23.98
CA VAL A 143 28.21 -6.88 25.26
C VAL A 143 27.24 -6.80 26.45
N ALA A 144 26.09 -6.15 26.27
CA ALA A 144 25.03 -6.11 27.27
C ALA A 144 24.23 -7.43 27.36
N GLY A 145 24.47 -8.39 26.46
CA GLY A 145 23.75 -9.66 26.38
C GLY A 145 22.45 -9.60 25.62
N ASN A 146 22.21 -8.52 24.86
CA ASN A 146 21.00 -8.27 24.07
C ASN A 146 21.16 -8.72 22.63
N THR A 147 20.07 -8.74 21.88
CA THR A 147 20.05 -9.13 20.45
C THR A 147 20.09 -7.88 19.57
N TRP A 148 21.04 -7.85 18.64
CA TRP A 148 21.12 -6.81 17.62
C TRP A 148 20.37 -7.20 16.35
N PHE A 149 19.51 -6.31 15.87
CA PHE A 149 18.83 -6.42 14.59
C PHE A 149 19.42 -5.42 13.61
N GLU A 150 19.82 -5.92 12.47
CA GLU A 150 20.36 -5.09 11.37
C GLU A 150 19.23 -4.32 10.69
N LYS A 151 19.59 -3.25 9.99
CA LYS A 151 18.67 -2.55 9.08
C LYS A 151 18.10 -3.50 8.07
N SER A 152 16.79 -3.41 7.86
CA SER A 152 16.07 -4.20 6.86
C SER A 152 15.09 -3.34 6.07
N CYS A 153 14.49 -3.92 5.05
CA CYS A 153 13.33 -3.34 4.39
C CYS A 153 12.34 -4.44 4.03
N GLU A 154 11.16 -4.36 4.60
CA GLU A 154 10.05 -5.23 4.25
C GLU A 154 9.19 -4.63 3.14
N MET A 155 8.47 -5.48 2.44
CA MET A 155 7.52 -5.13 1.40
C MET A 155 6.19 -5.82 1.63
N MET A 156 5.11 -5.06 1.54
CA MET A 156 3.74 -5.59 1.50
C MET A 156 3.09 -5.24 0.17
N GLU A 157 2.52 -6.22 -0.52
CA GLU A 157 1.75 -6.02 -1.75
C GLU A 157 0.30 -6.41 -1.51
N PHE A 158 -0.62 -5.54 -1.96
CA PHE A 158 -2.06 -5.74 -1.87
C PHE A 158 -2.69 -5.76 -3.26
N THR A 159 -3.70 -6.59 -3.44
CA THR A 159 -4.49 -6.68 -4.66
C THR A 159 -5.94 -6.29 -4.37
N LYS A 160 -6.56 -5.53 -5.27
CA LYS A 160 -7.95 -5.09 -5.14
C LYS A 160 -8.90 -6.28 -5.28
N GLU A 161 -9.85 -6.42 -4.36
CA GLU A 161 -10.94 -7.39 -4.41
C GLU A 161 -12.04 -7.02 -5.43
#